data_eb088050fe75468dc11e676694b054cb
#
_entry.id   eb088050fe75468dc11e676694b054cb
#
_cell.length_a   1.000
_cell.length_b   1.000
_cell.length_c   1.000
_cell.angle_alpha   90.00
_cell.angle_beta   90.00
_cell.angle_gamma   90.00
#
_symmetry.space_group_name_H-M   'P 1'
#
loop_
_entity.id
_entity.type
_entity.pdbx_description
1 polymer ?
#
loop_
_entity_poly.entity_id
_entity_poly.type
_entity_poly.pdbx_seq_one_letter_code
_entity_poly.pdbx_strand_id
1 'polypeptide(L)'
;GVVAAGGTLASLVPPSAILVIYAIIVEESVGALLLAGFLPGVFSAIVYGAIIIIWAKINPNLGPPGRRYTFNEKIRALPGVIPIAIVISVIISAIYAGWATPTEAGALGAFVVLIIAVMRGLKLNSLNFALIETAKLVAMIFSIIWGVLIFVRFLGFSGLPETFANWIISLPFDPYIVLILILLGYVVLGMFIDAIGLLLLTLPVVYLSLIHISEPTRQIV
;
A
#
# COMPACT_ATOMS: atom_id res chain seq x y z
N GLY A 1 14.64 -12.07 0.89
CA GLY A 1 14.76 -10.75 0.27
C GLY A 1 13.73 -10.53 -0.83
N VAL A 2 13.80 -11.26 -1.97
CA VAL A 2 12.94 -11.03 -3.16
C VAL A 2 11.45 -11.15 -2.85
N VAL A 3 11.03 -12.17 -2.11
CA VAL A 3 9.62 -12.38 -1.74
C VAL A 3 9.13 -11.25 -0.83
N ALA A 4 9.95 -10.82 0.13
CA ALA A 4 9.58 -9.71 1.01
C ALA A 4 9.47 -8.40 0.22
N ALA A 5 10.41 -8.10 -0.68
CA ALA A 5 10.35 -6.93 -1.56
C ALA A 5 9.11 -6.97 -2.48
N GLY A 6 8.75 -8.15 -3.02
CA GLY A 6 7.52 -8.34 -3.76
C GLY A 6 6.26 -8.07 -2.92
N GLY A 7 6.28 -8.45 -1.64
CA GLY A 7 5.19 -8.17 -0.70
C GLY A 7 4.96 -6.67 -0.45
N THR A 8 6.01 -5.86 -0.43
CA THR A 8 5.86 -4.40 -0.24
C THR A 8 5.17 -3.72 -1.42
N LEU A 9 5.24 -4.29 -2.64
CA LEU A 9 4.51 -3.76 -3.79
C LEU A 9 2.99 -3.82 -3.61
N ALA A 10 2.48 -4.74 -2.80
CA ALA A 10 1.05 -4.84 -2.50
C ALA A 10 0.49 -3.61 -1.78
N SER A 11 1.34 -2.79 -1.16
CA SER A 11 0.93 -1.52 -0.56
C SER A 11 0.65 -0.42 -1.59
N LEU A 12 1.23 -0.51 -2.78
CA LEU A 12 1.11 0.50 -3.85
C LEU A 12 0.24 0.01 -5.01
N VAL A 13 0.35 -1.27 -5.37
CA VAL A 13 -0.39 -1.82 -6.53
C VAL A 13 -1.84 -2.10 -6.15
N PRO A 14 -2.83 -1.53 -6.86
CA PRO A 14 -4.24 -1.78 -6.59
C PRO A 14 -4.64 -3.26 -6.80
N PRO A 15 -5.56 -3.79 -5.97
CA PRO A 15 -6.24 -3.16 -4.84
C PRO A 15 -5.36 -3.15 -3.57
N SER A 16 -5.15 -1.96 -2.98
CA SER A 16 -4.31 -1.76 -1.79
C SER A 16 -5.13 -1.31 -0.60
N ALA A 17 -5.10 -2.08 0.49
CA ALA A 17 -5.79 -1.72 1.73
C ALA A 17 -5.21 -0.43 2.35
N ILE A 18 -3.90 -0.22 2.23
CA ILE A 18 -3.23 0.98 2.76
C ILE A 18 -3.72 2.24 2.04
N LEU A 19 -3.82 2.21 0.71
CA LEU A 19 -4.34 3.34 -0.06
C LEU A 19 -5.82 3.62 0.24
N VAL A 20 -6.63 2.58 0.49
CA VAL A 20 -8.03 2.74 0.90
C VAL A 20 -8.12 3.41 2.27
N ILE A 21 -7.34 2.95 3.26
CA ILE A 21 -7.30 3.54 4.60
C ILE A 21 -6.82 5.00 4.52
N TYR A 22 -5.78 5.27 3.75
CA TYR A 22 -5.27 6.61 3.53
C TYR A 22 -6.34 7.54 2.95
N ALA A 23 -7.03 7.11 1.89
CA ALA A 23 -8.10 7.89 1.27
C ALA A 23 -9.22 8.26 2.24
N ILE A 24 -9.63 7.31 3.09
CA ILE A 24 -10.67 7.54 4.10
C ILE A 24 -10.24 8.61 5.12
N ILE A 25 -8.97 8.60 5.52
CA ILE A 25 -8.46 9.52 6.56
C ILE A 25 -8.26 10.93 6.03
N VAL A 26 -7.79 11.07 4.78
CA VAL A 26 -7.61 12.38 4.13
C VAL A 26 -8.87 12.87 3.42
N GLU A 27 -9.97 12.13 3.52
CA GLU A 27 -11.27 12.44 2.88
C GLU A 27 -11.19 12.60 1.36
N GLU A 28 -10.27 11.84 0.73
CA GLU A 28 -10.05 11.85 -0.72
C GLU A 28 -10.74 10.66 -1.41
N SER A 29 -10.89 10.76 -2.73
CA SER A 29 -11.48 9.68 -3.52
C SER A 29 -10.61 8.43 -3.51
N VAL A 30 -11.15 7.32 -2.97
CA VAL A 30 -10.47 6.01 -2.96
C VAL A 30 -10.11 5.55 -4.38
N GLY A 31 -11.02 5.74 -5.34
CA GLY A 31 -10.77 5.37 -6.74
C GLY A 31 -9.62 6.15 -7.35
N ALA A 32 -9.59 7.48 -7.15
CA ALA A 32 -8.51 8.33 -7.64
C ALA A 32 -7.16 7.96 -7.01
N LEU A 33 -7.16 7.66 -5.72
CA LEU A 33 -5.94 7.28 -5.00
C LEU A 33 -5.39 5.92 -5.42
N LEU A 34 -6.27 4.94 -5.64
CA LEU A 34 -5.89 3.64 -6.20
C LEU A 34 -5.28 3.81 -7.60
N LEU A 35 -5.83 4.69 -8.44
CA LEU A 35 -5.26 4.99 -9.75
C LEU A 35 -3.87 5.63 -9.64
N ALA A 36 -3.73 6.60 -8.74
CA ALA A 36 -2.46 7.27 -8.50
C ALA A 36 -1.36 6.31 -8.03
N GLY A 37 -1.71 5.27 -7.27
CA GLY A 37 -0.78 4.24 -6.80
C GLY A 37 -0.26 3.32 -7.90
N PHE A 38 -0.95 3.22 -9.04
CA PHE A 38 -0.57 2.30 -10.12
C PHE A 38 0.79 2.65 -10.74
N LEU A 39 1.00 3.92 -11.07
CA LEU A 39 2.24 4.38 -11.71
C LEU A 39 3.47 4.20 -10.80
N PRO A 40 3.47 4.65 -9.53
CA PRO A 40 4.56 4.38 -8.60
C PRO A 40 4.77 2.88 -8.34
N GLY A 41 3.69 2.09 -8.29
CA GLY A 41 3.76 0.64 -8.11
C GLY A 41 4.49 -0.07 -9.26
N VAL A 42 4.15 0.26 -10.50
CA VAL A 42 4.84 -0.27 -11.70
C VAL A 42 6.31 0.17 -11.72
N PHE A 43 6.58 1.44 -11.44
CA PHE A 43 7.95 1.94 -11.37
C PHE A 43 8.78 1.21 -10.31
N SER A 44 8.22 1.02 -9.11
CA SER A 44 8.86 0.26 -8.03
C SER A 44 9.12 -1.19 -8.41
N ALA A 45 8.19 -1.84 -9.12
CA ALA A 45 8.36 -3.20 -9.61
C ALA A 45 9.53 -3.31 -10.61
N ILE A 46 9.66 -2.34 -11.51
CA ILE A 46 10.78 -2.26 -12.47
C ILE A 46 12.10 -2.06 -11.72
N VAL A 47 12.15 -1.13 -10.77
CA VAL A 47 13.36 -0.86 -9.96
C VAL A 47 13.77 -2.09 -9.17
N TYR A 48 12.84 -2.77 -8.50
CA TYR A 48 13.15 -3.99 -7.77
C TYR A 48 13.64 -5.11 -8.69
N GLY A 49 12.98 -5.29 -9.84
CA GLY A 49 13.43 -6.24 -10.85
C GLY A 49 14.84 -5.95 -11.34
N ALA A 50 15.15 -4.69 -11.63
CA ALA A 50 16.48 -4.25 -12.06
C ALA A 50 17.53 -4.50 -10.98
N ILE A 51 17.27 -4.12 -9.73
CA ILE A 51 18.18 -4.35 -8.59
C ILE A 51 18.48 -5.85 -8.42
N ILE A 52 17.44 -6.70 -8.45
CA ILE A 52 17.59 -8.15 -8.31
C ILE A 52 18.46 -8.73 -9.44
N ILE A 53 18.20 -8.31 -10.68
CA ILE A 53 18.95 -8.79 -11.84
C ILE A 53 20.42 -8.34 -11.77
N ILE A 54 20.65 -7.06 -11.44
CA ILE A 54 22.01 -6.50 -11.31
C ILE A 54 22.76 -7.22 -10.19
N TRP A 55 22.15 -7.40 -9.04
CA TRP A 55 22.77 -8.03 -7.89
C TRP A 55 23.07 -9.50 -8.11
N ALA A 56 22.16 -10.25 -8.76
CA ALA A 56 22.41 -11.64 -9.14
C ALA A 56 23.53 -11.77 -10.19
N LYS A 57 23.70 -10.78 -11.08
CA LYS A 57 24.82 -10.75 -12.04
C LYS A 57 26.17 -10.46 -11.38
N ILE A 58 26.18 -9.55 -10.39
CA ILE A 58 27.41 -9.19 -9.65
C ILE A 58 27.82 -10.35 -8.73
N ASN A 59 26.86 -11.02 -8.11
CA ASN A 59 27.08 -12.07 -7.13
C ASN A 59 26.26 -13.33 -7.47
N PRO A 60 26.73 -14.18 -8.40
CA PRO A 60 26.00 -15.36 -8.87
C PRO A 60 25.65 -16.36 -7.77
N ASN A 61 26.38 -16.35 -6.65
CA ASN A 61 26.10 -17.21 -5.50
C ASN A 61 24.81 -16.84 -4.76
N LEU A 62 24.36 -15.59 -4.85
CA LEU A 62 23.11 -15.12 -4.23
C LEU A 62 21.87 -15.47 -5.05
N GLY A 63 22.04 -15.69 -6.36
CA GLY A 63 20.98 -16.05 -7.28
C GLY A 63 21.48 -17.04 -8.33
N PRO A 64 21.69 -18.31 -7.97
CA PRO A 64 22.16 -19.30 -8.94
C PRO A 64 21.16 -19.40 -10.08
N PRO A 65 21.64 -19.53 -11.34
CA PRO A 65 20.77 -19.64 -12.49
C PRO A 65 19.87 -20.86 -12.37
N GLY A 66 18.57 -20.64 -12.31
CA GLY A 66 17.56 -21.69 -12.32
C GLY A 66 17.49 -22.38 -13.67
N ARG A 67 16.72 -23.48 -13.73
CA ARG A 67 16.39 -24.17 -14.97
C ARG A 67 15.77 -23.20 -15.97
N ARG A 68 16.25 -23.23 -17.20
CA ARG A 68 15.60 -22.48 -18.31
C ARG A 68 14.31 -23.16 -18.70
N TYR A 69 13.20 -22.46 -18.57
CA TYR A 69 11.90 -22.93 -19.01
C TYR A 69 11.63 -22.52 -20.44
N THR A 70 11.09 -23.43 -21.23
CA THR A 70 10.63 -23.17 -22.59
C THR A 70 9.38 -22.29 -22.57
N PHE A 71 9.11 -21.60 -23.68
CA PHE A 71 7.92 -20.74 -23.80
C PHE A 71 6.61 -21.51 -23.53
N ASN A 72 6.52 -22.75 -24.01
CA ASN A 72 5.38 -23.62 -23.78
C ASN A 72 5.19 -23.98 -22.28
N GLU A 73 6.27 -24.20 -21.54
CA GLU A 73 6.20 -24.45 -20.11
C GLU A 73 5.69 -23.22 -19.34
N LYS A 74 6.10 -22.01 -19.79
CA LYS A 74 5.63 -20.74 -19.21
C LYS A 74 4.13 -20.54 -19.47
N ILE A 75 3.64 -20.81 -20.68
CA ILE A 75 2.21 -20.73 -21.00
C ILE A 75 1.41 -21.73 -20.18
N ARG A 76 1.91 -22.96 -20.00
CA ARG A 76 1.24 -23.98 -19.16
C ARG A 76 1.15 -23.61 -17.68
N ALA A 77 1.99 -22.70 -17.19
CA ALA A 77 1.93 -22.21 -15.83
C ALA A 77 0.90 -21.06 -15.65
N LEU A 78 0.48 -20.39 -16.72
CA LEU A 78 -0.49 -19.27 -16.68
C LEU A 78 -1.83 -19.61 -16.01
N PRO A 79 -2.43 -20.80 -16.20
CA PRO A 79 -3.70 -21.16 -15.53
C PRO A 79 -3.65 -21.03 -14.00
N GLY A 80 -2.46 -21.13 -13.39
CA GLY A 80 -2.29 -20.90 -11.95
C GLY A 80 -2.47 -19.44 -11.52
N VAL A 81 -2.25 -18.48 -12.43
CA VAL A 81 -2.36 -17.04 -12.15
C VAL A 81 -3.76 -16.49 -12.49
N ILE A 82 -4.50 -17.18 -13.38
CA ILE A 82 -5.82 -16.75 -13.85
C ILE A 82 -6.78 -16.39 -12.70
N PRO A 83 -6.93 -17.18 -11.63
CA PRO A 83 -7.87 -16.86 -10.55
C PRO A 83 -7.57 -15.52 -9.89
N ILE A 84 -6.31 -15.24 -9.64
CA ILE A 84 -5.89 -13.96 -9.03
C ILE A 84 -6.14 -12.82 -10.02
N ALA A 85 -5.82 -13.00 -11.29
CA ALA A 85 -6.06 -12.01 -12.32
C ALA A 85 -7.55 -11.69 -12.47
N ILE A 86 -8.44 -12.68 -12.40
CA ILE A 86 -9.90 -12.48 -12.42
C ILE A 86 -10.34 -11.63 -11.25
N VAL A 87 -9.92 -11.96 -10.03
CA VAL A 87 -10.30 -11.22 -8.81
C VAL A 87 -9.86 -9.76 -8.90
N ILE A 88 -8.60 -9.52 -9.26
CA ILE A 88 -8.07 -8.16 -9.43
C ILE A 88 -8.86 -7.40 -10.51
N SER A 89 -9.11 -8.04 -11.66
CA SER A 89 -9.85 -7.41 -12.76
C SER A 89 -11.29 -7.06 -12.36
N VAL A 90 -11.98 -7.93 -11.61
CA VAL A 90 -13.35 -7.67 -11.13
C VAL A 90 -13.36 -6.47 -10.19
N ILE A 91 -12.48 -6.43 -9.20
CA ILE A 91 -12.41 -5.32 -8.23
C ILE A 91 -12.12 -4.00 -8.94
N ILE A 92 -11.07 -3.98 -9.76
CA ILE A 92 -10.65 -2.78 -10.47
C ILE A 92 -11.74 -2.30 -11.43
N SER A 93 -12.32 -3.20 -12.24
CA SER A 93 -13.38 -2.84 -13.18
C SER A 93 -14.63 -2.32 -12.48
N ALA A 94 -15.04 -2.92 -11.35
CA ALA A 94 -16.20 -2.47 -10.59
C ALA A 94 -16.03 -1.04 -10.05
N ILE A 95 -14.85 -0.71 -9.55
CA ILE A 95 -14.53 0.64 -9.04
C ILE A 95 -14.48 1.66 -10.18
N TYR A 96 -13.72 1.36 -11.25
CA TYR A 96 -13.49 2.35 -12.32
C TYR A 96 -14.66 2.53 -13.27
N ALA A 97 -15.50 1.49 -13.44
CA ALA A 97 -16.75 1.65 -14.18
C ALA A 97 -17.84 2.35 -13.35
N GLY A 98 -17.59 2.65 -12.08
CA GLY A 98 -18.57 3.27 -11.19
C GLY A 98 -19.71 2.34 -10.79
N TRP A 99 -19.54 1.01 -10.95
CA TRP A 99 -20.59 0.02 -10.62
C TRP A 99 -20.68 -0.27 -9.14
N ALA A 100 -19.57 -0.09 -8.43
CA ALA A 100 -19.48 -0.38 -7.02
C ALA A 100 -18.55 0.60 -6.30
N THR A 101 -18.89 0.91 -5.06
CA THR A 101 -17.98 1.57 -4.13
C THR A 101 -16.77 0.66 -3.82
N PRO A 102 -15.66 1.18 -3.34
CA PRO A 102 -14.50 0.35 -2.97
C PRO A 102 -14.82 -0.77 -1.98
N THR A 103 -15.74 -0.51 -1.03
CA THR A 103 -16.19 -1.51 -0.06
C THR A 103 -17.01 -2.62 -0.73
N GLU A 104 -17.94 -2.25 -1.62
CA GLU A 104 -18.72 -3.22 -2.39
C GLU A 104 -17.84 -4.02 -3.37
N ALA A 105 -16.88 -3.37 -4.01
CA ALA A 105 -15.91 -4.03 -4.88
C ALA A 105 -15.05 -5.04 -4.11
N GLY A 106 -14.66 -4.72 -2.86
CA GLY A 106 -14.01 -5.66 -1.96
C GLY A 106 -14.88 -6.88 -1.65
N ALA A 107 -16.17 -6.67 -1.36
CA ALA A 107 -17.13 -7.74 -1.14
C ALA A 107 -17.34 -8.62 -2.40
N LEU A 108 -17.42 -7.99 -3.58
CA LEU A 108 -17.47 -8.70 -4.87
C LEU A 108 -16.21 -9.55 -5.08
N GLY A 109 -15.04 -9.02 -4.79
CA GLY A 109 -13.78 -9.76 -4.86
C GLY A 109 -13.78 -10.98 -3.94
N ALA A 110 -14.19 -10.81 -2.68
CA ALA A 110 -14.31 -11.91 -1.73
C ALA A 110 -15.30 -12.98 -2.20
N PHE A 111 -16.43 -12.58 -2.78
CA PHE A 111 -17.41 -13.47 -3.34
C PHE A 111 -16.87 -14.27 -4.53
N VAL A 112 -16.14 -13.64 -5.44
CA VAL A 112 -15.48 -14.31 -6.57
C VAL A 112 -14.44 -15.32 -6.08
N VAL A 113 -13.64 -14.95 -5.07
CA VAL A 113 -12.69 -15.88 -4.44
C VAL A 113 -13.41 -17.08 -3.85
N LEU A 114 -14.52 -16.86 -3.15
CA LEU A 114 -15.32 -17.94 -2.58
C LEU A 114 -15.84 -18.89 -3.65
N ILE A 115 -16.39 -18.39 -4.76
CA ILE A 115 -16.84 -19.20 -5.89
C ILE A 115 -15.70 -20.05 -6.43
N ILE A 116 -14.55 -19.44 -6.71
CA ILE A 116 -13.36 -20.14 -7.23
C ILE A 116 -12.90 -21.24 -6.24
N ALA A 117 -12.91 -20.93 -4.95
CA ALA A 117 -12.51 -21.86 -3.91
C ALA A 117 -13.47 -23.05 -3.81
N VAL A 118 -14.79 -22.83 -3.88
CA VAL A 118 -15.82 -23.87 -3.89
C VAL A 118 -15.66 -24.76 -5.14
N MET A 119 -15.45 -24.17 -6.31
CA MET A 119 -15.20 -24.92 -7.55
C MET A 119 -13.92 -25.77 -7.48
N ARG A 120 -12.95 -25.38 -6.64
CA ARG A 120 -11.71 -26.13 -6.36
C ARG A 120 -11.82 -27.11 -5.20
N GLY A 121 -13.01 -27.30 -4.64
CA GLY A 121 -13.27 -28.27 -3.56
C GLY A 121 -12.95 -27.75 -2.16
N LEU A 122 -13.24 -26.47 -1.88
CA LEU A 122 -13.08 -25.87 -0.55
C LEU A 122 -13.83 -26.72 0.50
N LYS A 123 -13.12 -27.08 1.57
CA LYS A 123 -13.71 -27.77 2.73
C LYS A 123 -14.25 -26.76 3.74
N LEU A 124 -15.34 -27.07 4.42
CA LEU A 124 -15.96 -26.22 5.44
C LEU A 124 -14.97 -25.84 6.56
N ASN A 125 -14.10 -26.75 6.98
CA ASN A 125 -13.08 -26.45 7.98
C ASN A 125 -12.07 -25.39 7.49
N SER A 126 -11.70 -25.42 6.21
CA SER A 126 -10.81 -24.42 5.61
C SER A 126 -11.50 -23.06 5.49
N LEU A 127 -12.81 -23.04 5.18
CA LEU A 127 -13.59 -21.82 5.18
C LEU A 127 -13.69 -21.22 6.58
N ASN A 128 -14.02 -22.02 7.59
CA ASN A 128 -14.08 -21.56 8.98
C ASN A 128 -12.73 -21.01 9.46
N PHE A 129 -11.63 -21.69 9.14
CA PHE A 129 -10.29 -21.19 9.43
C PHE A 129 -10.03 -19.84 8.77
N ALA A 130 -10.35 -19.70 7.47
CA ALA A 130 -10.17 -18.44 6.75
C ALA A 130 -11.00 -17.30 7.35
N LEU A 131 -12.24 -17.55 7.76
CA LEU A 131 -13.11 -16.56 8.40
C LEU A 131 -12.54 -16.10 9.76
N ILE A 132 -12.06 -17.04 10.58
CA ILE A 132 -11.46 -16.75 11.88
C ILE A 132 -10.17 -15.91 11.70
N GLU A 133 -9.31 -16.30 10.77
CA GLU A 133 -8.08 -15.53 10.49
C GLU A 133 -8.40 -14.14 9.94
N THR A 134 -9.39 -14.01 9.07
CA THR A 134 -9.88 -12.72 8.58
C THR A 134 -10.39 -11.85 9.76
N ALA A 135 -11.19 -12.43 10.65
CA ALA A 135 -11.70 -11.69 11.81
C ALA A 135 -10.57 -11.21 12.74
N LYS A 136 -9.54 -12.02 12.96
CA LYS A 136 -8.36 -11.62 13.75
C LYS A 136 -7.61 -10.46 13.08
N LEU A 137 -7.37 -10.53 11.76
CA LEU A 137 -6.70 -9.47 11.00
C LEU A 137 -7.50 -8.17 11.04
N VAL A 138 -8.81 -8.24 10.84
CA VAL A 138 -9.71 -7.08 10.92
C VAL A 138 -9.67 -6.47 12.32
N ALA A 139 -9.79 -7.29 13.38
CA ALA A 139 -9.71 -6.81 14.76
C ALA A 139 -8.36 -6.13 15.06
N MET A 140 -7.26 -6.70 14.58
CA MET A 140 -5.93 -6.10 14.73
C MET A 140 -5.84 -4.74 14.03
N ILE A 141 -6.28 -4.64 12.77
CA ILE A 141 -6.26 -3.38 12.02
C ILE A 141 -7.12 -2.32 12.70
N PHE A 142 -8.34 -2.65 13.12
CA PHE A 142 -9.21 -1.70 13.83
C PHE A 142 -8.63 -1.27 15.17
N SER A 143 -7.98 -2.17 15.92
CA SER A 143 -7.31 -1.81 17.17
C SER A 143 -6.19 -0.80 16.96
N ILE A 144 -5.40 -0.96 15.88
CA ILE A 144 -4.37 0.00 15.51
C ILE A 144 -5.00 1.35 15.15
N ILE A 145 -6.03 1.35 14.29
CA ILE A 145 -6.73 2.57 13.87
C ILE A 145 -7.27 3.34 15.08
N TRP A 146 -7.93 2.65 16.03
CA TRP A 146 -8.46 3.27 17.24
C TRP A 146 -7.35 3.88 18.12
N GLY A 147 -6.28 3.13 18.34
CA GLY A 147 -5.14 3.63 19.11
C GLY A 147 -4.54 4.90 18.48
N VAL A 148 -4.37 4.88 17.16
CA VAL A 148 -3.84 6.04 16.44
C VAL A 148 -4.79 7.22 16.43
N LEU A 149 -6.09 7.03 16.27
CA LEU A 149 -7.07 8.12 16.33
C LEU A 149 -7.05 8.84 17.69
N ILE A 150 -6.90 8.10 18.79
CA ILE A 150 -6.74 8.67 20.13
C ILE A 150 -5.44 9.48 20.19
N PHE A 151 -4.34 8.91 19.69
CA PHE A 151 -3.04 9.57 19.70
C PHE A 151 -3.02 10.84 18.83
N VAL A 152 -3.61 10.79 17.63
CA VAL A 152 -3.74 11.96 16.74
C VAL A 152 -4.53 13.09 17.39
N ARG A 153 -5.61 12.75 18.11
CA ARG A 153 -6.37 13.73 18.91
C ARG A 153 -5.50 14.38 19.98
N PHE A 154 -4.74 13.57 20.71
CA PHE A 154 -3.79 14.07 21.71
C PHE A 154 -2.74 14.99 21.09
N LEU A 155 -2.15 14.61 19.94
CA LEU A 155 -1.20 15.46 19.22
C LEU A 155 -1.83 16.77 18.78
N GLY A 156 -3.07 16.76 18.28
CA GLY A 156 -3.79 17.97 17.87
C GLY A 156 -3.97 18.95 19.06
N PHE A 157 -4.36 18.43 20.22
CA PHE A 157 -4.50 19.26 21.42
C PHE A 157 -3.15 19.78 21.97
N SER A 158 -2.06 19.06 21.74
CA SER A 158 -0.72 19.48 22.18
C SER A 158 -0.13 20.62 21.35
N GLY A 159 -0.70 20.93 20.17
CA GLY A 159 -0.14 21.88 19.22
C GLY A 159 1.19 21.44 18.55
N LEU A 160 1.58 20.18 18.79
CA LEU A 160 2.85 19.65 18.29
C LEU A 160 2.93 19.64 16.77
N PRO A 161 1.87 19.26 16.00
CA PRO A 161 1.90 19.31 14.54
C PRO A 161 2.16 20.71 13.99
N GLU A 162 1.50 21.72 14.53
CA GLU A 162 1.68 23.12 14.12
C GLU A 162 3.10 23.63 14.45
N THR A 163 3.58 23.31 15.67
CA THR A 163 4.93 23.67 16.10
C THR A 163 5.97 23.03 15.19
N PHE A 164 5.79 21.76 14.83
CA PHE A 164 6.68 21.04 13.95
C PHE A 164 6.63 21.58 12.50
N ALA A 165 5.45 21.88 11.99
CA ALA A 165 5.28 22.48 10.66
C ALA A 165 5.96 23.86 10.59
N ASN A 166 5.75 24.71 11.59
CA ASN A 166 6.41 26.03 11.66
C ASN A 166 7.92 25.91 11.78
N TRP A 167 8.41 24.93 12.53
CA TRP A 167 9.85 24.65 12.61
C TRP A 167 10.41 24.23 11.25
N ILE A 168 9.74 23.35 10.51
CA ILE A 168 10.15 22.95 9.16
C ILE A 168 10.20 24.14 8.21
N ILE A 169 9.18 25.01 8.22
CA ILE A 169 9.10 26.19 7.36
C ILE A 169 10.20 27.20 7.71
N SER A 170 10.62 27.26 8.98
CA SER A 170 11.70 28.13 9.43
C SER A 170 13.09 27.68 8.99
N LEU A 171 13.25 26.46 8.50
CA LEU A 171 14.54 25.95 8.06
C LEU A 171 14.99 26.68 6.78
N PRO A 172 16.24 27.16 6.71
CA PRO A 172 16.78 27.87 5.55
C PRO A 172 17.16 26.90 4.41
N PHE A 173 16.34 25.87 4.17
CA PHE A 173 16.58 24.85 3.17
C PHE A 173 15.57 24.96 2.03
N ASP A 174 16.02 24.58 0.84
CA ASP A 174 15.14 24.39 -0.31
C ASP A 174 14.06 23.32 0.01
N PRO A 175 12.79 23.51 -0.44
CA PRO A 175 11.69 22.57 -0.23
C PRO A 175 12.02 21.12 -0.60
N TYR A 176 12.83 20.91 -1.64
CA TYR A 176 13.25 19.56 -2.05
C TYR A 176 14.19 18.91 -1.04
N ILE A 177 15.05 19.70 -0.38
CA ILE A 177 15.94 19.18 0.68
C ILE A 177 15.10 18.77 1.89
N VAL A 178 14.12 19.59 2.27
CA VAL A 178 13.19 19.27 3.36
C VAL A 178 12.42 17.98 3.05
N LEU A 179 11.92 17.83 1.83
CA LEU A 179 11.25 16.61 1.40
C LEU A 179 12.16 15.37 1.53
N ILE A 180 13.42 15.49 1.09
CA ILE A 180 14.40 14.39 1.21
C ILE A 180 14.64 14.03 2.67
N LEU A 181 14.76 15.00 3.57
CA LEU A 181 14.93 14.77 5.00
C LEU A 181 13.74 14.06 5.62
N ILE A 182 12.51 14.47 5.26
CA ILE A 182 11.28 13.78 5.67
C ILE A 182 11.29 12.33 5.20
N LEU A 183 11.61 12.08 3.92
CA LEU A 183 11.68 10.73 3.35
C LEU A 183 12.74 9.87 4.04
N LEU A 184 13.91 10.42 4.38
CA LEU A 184 14.92 9.72 5.16
C LEU A 184 14.41 9.37 6.57
N GLY A 185 13.68 10.27 7.21
CA GLY A 185 12.99 9.98 8.47
C GLY A 185 12.02 8.81 8.33
N TYR A 186 11.23 8.76 7.27
CA TYR A 186 10.34 7.63 6.96
C TYR A 186 11.07 6.31 6.76
N VAL A 187 12.25 6.33 6.13
CA VAL A 187 13.07 5.11 5.99
C VAL A 187 13.48 4.59 7.36
N VAL A 188 13.92 5.46 8.26
CA VAL A 188 14.31 5.07 9.62
C VAL A 188 13.11 4.57 10.42
N LEU A 189 12.00 5.30 10.45
CA LEU A 189 10.79 4.93 11.18
C LEU A 189 10.17 3.63 10.64
N GLY A 190 10.17 3.44 9.32
CA GLY A 190 9.64 2.24 8.65
C GLY A 190 10.44 0.96 8.93
N MET A 191 11.65 1.06 9.51
CA MET A 191 12.39 -0.11 9.99
C MET A 191 11.81 -0.66 11.31
N PHE A 192 11.07 0.15 12.06
CA PHE A 192 10.59 -0.18 13.40
C PHE A 192 9.07 -0.26 13.52
N ILE A 193 8.35 0.45 12.65
CA ILE A 193 6.89 0.62 12.72
C ILE A 193 6.25 -0.01 11.49
N ASP A 194 5.10 -0.67 11.69
CA ASP A 194 4.27 -1.19 10.59
C ASP A 194 3.78 -0.07 9.66
N ALA A 195 3.56 -0.40 8.40
CA ALA A 195 3.22 0.57 7.36
C ALA A 195 1.91 1.32 7.65
N ILE A 196 0.89 0.65 8.19
CA ILE A 196 -0.39 1.28 8.55
C ILE A 196 -0.19 2.19 9.76
N GLY A 197 0.50 1.71 10.78
CA GLY A 197 0.81 2.48 11.98
C GLY A 197 1.65 3.72 11.66
N LEU A 198 2.67 3.57 10.83
CA LEU A 198 3.53 4.68 10.40
C LEU A 198 2.74 5.74 9.63
N LEU A 199 1.94 5.30 8.64
CA LEU A 199 1.10 6.19 7.85
C LEU A 199 0.17 7.02 8.77
N LEU A 200 -0.58 6.35 9.63
CA LEU A 200 -1.58 6.98 10.50
C LEU A 200 -0.95 7.92 11.51
N LEU A 201 0.22 7.55 12.06
CA LEU A 201 0.92 8.34 13.06
C LEU A 201 1.49 9.64 12.50
N THR A 202 2.02 9.58 11.29
CA THR A 202 2.74 10.69 10.67
C THR A 202 1.87 11.58 9.80
N LEU A 203 0.74 11.05 9.32
CA LEU A 203 -0.15 11.74 8.41
C LEU A 203 -0.55 13.15 8.87
N PRO A 204 -0.99 13.38 10.13
CA PRO A 204 -1.41 14.72 10.57
C PRO A 204 -0.27 15.74 10.55
N VAL A 205 0.96 15.27 10.76
CA VAL A 205 2.15 16.15 10.82
C VAL A 205 2.68 16.43 9.43
N VAL A 206 2.85 15.38 8.62
CA VAL A 206 3.49 15.46 7.31
C VAL A 206 2.54 16.01 6.25
N TYR A 207 1.27 15.64 6.30
CA TYR A 207 0.27 16.12 5.34
C TYR A 207 0.10 17.65 5.42
N LEU A 208 -0.01 18.20 6.62
CA LEU A 208 -0.04 19.66 6.83
C LEU A 208 1.25 20.33 6.34
N SER A 209 2.41 19.75 6.64
CA SER A 209 3.68 20.29 6.19
C SER A 209 3.84 20.27 4.66
N LEU A 210 3.39 19.21 4.00
CA LEU A 210 3.46 19.08 2.54
C LEU A 210 2.49 20.01 1.82
N ILE A 211 1.29 20.23 2.34
CA ILE A 211 0.34 21.21 1.78
C ILE A 211 0.97 22.60 1.81
N HIS A 212 1.58 23.01 2.91
CA HIS A 212 2.23 24.30 3.02
C HIS A 212 3.46 24.44 2.10
N ILE A 213 4.16 23.36 1.81
CA ILE A 213 5.30 23.36 0.89
C ILE A 213 4.83 23.38 -0.58
N SER A 214 3.73 22.70 -0.91
CA SER A 214 3.24 22.58 -2.30
C SER A 214 2.34 23.73 -2.75
N GLU A 215 1.74 24.49 -1.83
CA GLU A 215 0.85 25.62 -2.14
C GLU A 215 1.35 26.98 -1.56
N PRO A 216 2.57 27.44 -1.88
CA PRO A 216 3.04 28.76 -1.43
C PRO A 216 2.27 29.93 -2.06
N THR A 217 1.42 29.67 -3.07
CA THR A 217 0.83 30.71 -3.94
C THR A 217 -0.65 31.01 -3.66
N ARG A 218 -1.36 30.29 -2.81
CA ARG A 218 -2.78 30.52 -2.51
C ARG A 218 -3.08 31.51 -1.38
N GLN A 219 -2.06 32.03 -0.72
CA GLN A 219 -2.24 33.03 0.36
C GLN A 219 -2.05 34.49 -0.08
N ILE A 220 -1.94 34.76 -1.39
CA ILE A 220 -1.88 36.13 -1.90
C ILE A 220 -3.00 36.34 -2.92
N VAL A 221 -4.26 36.37 -2.44
CA VAL A 221 -5.37 37.15 -3.02
C VAL A 221 -6.34 37.52 -1.91
#